data_992622c6ad43c405c4df04f6d49ef4ee
#
_entry.id   992622c6ad43c405c4df04f6d49ef4ee
#
_cell.length_a   1.000
_cell.length_b   1.000
_cell.length_c   1.000
_cell.angle_alpha   90.00
_cell.angle_beta   90.00
_cell.angle_gamma   90.00
#
_symmetry.space_group_name_H-M   'P 1'
#
loop_
_entity.id
_entity.type
_entity.pdbx_description
1 polymer ?
#
loop_
_entity_poly.entity_id
_entity_poly.type
_entity_poly.pdbx_seq_one_letter_code
_entity_poly.pdbx_strand_id
1 'polypeptide(L)'
;MTNYSKLERLLHKIALGSPSLSELTFDLEKRVNRTGFQRTDSVYVTGLARAGTTTVMRALYASAQFASLTYNDMPFVLAPNLWSKVSGFKGKLRQSQERAHKDGIQVNYDSPESFEEVFWRLHCEGDYIFPASLAVHDVDQNTLNELNTYHNLICLRNGKKRYLAKNNNTILRLNSLANNFKDCTFLVVFRHPFSQAKSLLQQHIHFKNNDKFTHQYMNWLVHHEFGSTHRPFDFSTDSIARTDHIERSISTDSSRLLNQSKNECNVDYWLQRWVDAYGYLLTVLESGMPNVIPVSYEKICNQPEYWQEICQQVRLDMVPYEFNQPQLTHYPSNDYYLKIKSLEIYESLYQATN
;
A
#
# COMPACT_ATOMS: atom_id res chain seq x y z
N MET A 1 3.10 0.68 -17.32
CA MET A 1 4.35 1.40 -17.01
C MET A 1 5.61 0.78 -17.63
N THR A 2 5.48 0.02 -18.66
CA THR A 2 6.60 -0.68 -19.30
C THR A 2 7.39 0.17 -20.31
N ASN A 3 7.02 1.44 -20.49
CA ASN A 3 7.58 2.30 -21.55
C ASN A 3 8.60 3.33 -21.05
N TYR A 4 9.27 3.07 -19.93
CA TYR A 4 10.41 3.91 -19.55
C TYR A 4 11.55 3.81 -20.56
N SER A 5 12.05 4.97 -21.04
CA SER A 5 13.25 5.05 -21.84
C SER A 5 14.47 4.50 -21.09
N LYS A 6 15.55 4.19 -21.78
CA LYS A 6 16.78 3.71 -21.14
C LYS A 6 17.31 4.71 -20.09
N LEU A 7 17.19 6.02 -20.37
CA LEU A 7 17.60 7.07 -19.44
C LEU A 7 16.72 7.10 -18.19
N GLU A 8 15.41 7.02 -18.35
CA GLU A 8 14.49 6.96 -17.22
C GLU A 8 14.74 5.72 -16.35
N ARG A 9 14.96 4.56 -16.96
CA ARG A 9 15.32 3.32 -16.22
C ARG A 9 16.61 3.48 -15.43
N LEU A 10 17.62 4.16 -16.01
CA LEU A 10 18.88 4.46 -15.33
C LEU A 10 18.66 5.39 -14.15
N LEU A 11 17.87 6.45 -14.32
CA LEU A 11 17.53 7.40 -13.25
C LEU A 11 16.79 6.70 -12.10
N HIS A 12 15.82 5.81 -12.40
CA HIS A 12 15.15 5.00 -11.38
C HIS A 12 16.13 4.10 -10.63
N LYS A 13 17.04 3.44 -11.35
CA LYS A 13 18.07 2.59 -10.74
C LYS A 13 18.98 3.37 -9.78
N ILE A 14 19.38 4.58 -10.16
CA ILE A 14 20.24 5.44 -9.33
C ILE A 14 19.45 5.96 -8.12
N ALA A 15 18.29 6.55 -8.33
CA ALA A 15 17.52 7.22 -7.29
C ALA A 15 16.89 6.25 -6.27
N LEU A 16 16.33 5.12 -6.74
CA LEU A 16 15.66 4.15 -5.88
C LEU A 16 16.57 3.00 -5.44
N GLY A 17 17.65 2.74 -6.17
CA GLY A 17 18.56 1.64 -5.89
C GLY A 17 19.71 1.98 -4.92
N SER A 18 19.88 3.26 -4.56
CA SER A 18 20.94 3.72 -3.65
C SER A 18 20.34 4.31 -2.38
N PRO A 19 20.36 3.60 -1.24
CA PRO A 19 19.89 4.15 0.04
C PRO A 19 20.59 5.46 0.42
N SER A 20 21.92 5.54 0.27
CA SER A 20 22.68 6.75 0.57
C SER A 20 22.29 7.96 -0.28
N LEU A 21 21.94 7.75 -1.55
CA LEU A 21 21.44 8.83 -2.40
C LEU A 21 20.02 9.24 -2.01
N SER A 22 19.17 8.28 -1.64
CA SER A 22 17.83 8.54 -1.13
C SER A 22 17.89 9.39 0.15
N GLU A 23 18.75 9.03 1.09
CA GLU A 23 19.00 9.78 2.33
C GLU A 23 19.54 11.19 2.05
N LEU A 24 20.58 11.31 1.21
CA LEU A 24 21.17 12.59 0.84
C LEU A 24 20.13 13.52 0.19
N THR A 25 19.31 13.00 -0.73
CA THR A 25 18.30 13.82 -1.41
C THR A 25 17.18 14.23 -0.46
N PHE A 26 16.81 13.39 0.49
CA PHE A 26 15.84 13.73 1.53
C PHE A 26 16.37 14.79 2.49
N ASP A 27 17.64 14.68 2.92
CA ASP A 27 18.27 15.69 3.76
C ASP A 27 18.40 17.05 3.07
N LEU A 28 18.74 17.06 1.79
CA LEU A 28 18.78 18.30 0.98
C LEU A 28 17.36 18.89 0.85
N GLU A 29 16.36 18.05 0.63
CA GLU A 29 14.95 18.47 0.54
C GLU A 29 14.52 19.18 1.84
N LYS A 30 14.81 18.60 3.00
CA LYS A 30 14.52 19.17 4.32
C LYS A 30 15.23 20.50 4.55
N ARG A 31 16.51 20.59 4.16
CA ARG A 31 17.32 21.83 4.34
C ARG A 31 16.84 22.98 3.47
N VAL A 32 16.57 22.71 2.19
CA VAL A 32 16.20 23.73 1.21
C VAL A 32 14.77 24.22 1.40
N ASN A 33 13.87 23.32 1.79
CA ASN A 33 12.43 23.60 1.96
C ASN A 33 12.05 23.69 3.45
N ARG A 34 12.98 24.10 4.30
CA ARG A 34 12.75 24.30 5.72
C ARG A 34 11.74 25.43 5.93
N THR A 35 10.52 25.08 6.26
CA THR A 35 9.40 26.01 6.45
C THR A 35 8.71 25.73 7.75
N GLY A 36 7.96 26.72 8.29
CA GLY A 36 7.00 26.49 9.37
C GLY A 36 5.68 25.88 8.89
N PHE A 37 5.64 25.33 7.65
CA PHE A 37 4.46 24.70 7.12
C PHE A 37 4.14 23.42 7.90
N GLN A 38 2.90 23.31 8.35
CA GLN A 38 2.40 22.11 8.99
C GLN A 38 1.14 21.63 8.27
N ARG A 39 1.12 20.35 7.96
CA ARG A 39 -0.11 19.69 7.52
C ARG A 39 -1.15 19.70 8.64
N THR A 40 -2.39 19.57 8.26
CA THR A 40 -3.48 19.26 9.18
C THR A 40 -3.69 17.74 9.22
N ASP A 41 -4.93 17.29 9.35
CA ASP A 41 -5.33 15.90 9.30
C ASP A 41 -4.89 15.21 7.98
N SER A 42 -4.64 13.93 8.06
CA SER A 42 -4.27 13.09 6.91
C SER A 42 -5.14 11.85 6.84
N VAL A 43 -5.23 11.27 5.66
CA VAL A 43 -5.97 10.03 5.43
C VAL A 43 -5.05 8.97 4.85
N TYR A 44 -5.07 7.79 5.45
CA TYR A 44 -4.37 6.62 4.97
C TYR A 44 -5.38 5.59 4.48
N VAL A 45 -5.19 5.10 3.27
CA VAL A 45 -5.98 4.00 2.71
C VAL A 45 -5.11 2.76 2.70
N THR A 46 -5.47 1.76 3.48
CA THR A 46 -4.74 0.50 3.59
C THR A 46 -5.67 -0.70 3.47
N GLY A 47 -5.12 -1.88 3.44
CA GLY A 47 -5.80 -3.15 3.25
C GLY A 47 -4.94 -4.07 2.41
N LEU A 48 -5.22 -5.37 2.43
CA LEU A 48 -4.52 -6.31 1.57
C LEU A 48 -4.72 -5.91 0.10
N ALA A 49 -3.72 -6.11 -0.74
CA ALA A 49 -3.82 -5.81 -2.16
C ALA A 49 -5.10 -6.42 -2.79
N ARG A 50 -5.64 -5.77 -3.80
CA ARG A 50 -6.89 -6.15 -4.50
C ARG A 50 -8.19 -5.96 -3.69
N ALA A 51 -8.14 -5.31 -2.52
CA ALA A 51 -9.33 -4.91 -1.77
C ALA A 51 -10.08 -3.70 -2.35
N GLY A 52 -9.49 -2.97 -3.30
CA GLY A 52 -10.05 -1.72 -3.83
C GLY A 52 -9.40 -0.45 -3.25
N THR A 53 -8.30 -0.58 -2.51
CA THR A 53 -7.58 0.53 -1.87
C THR A 53 -7.20 1.65 -2.83
N THR A 54 -6.74 1.33 -4.06
CA THR A 54 -6.42 2.35 -5.09
C THR A 54 -7.67 3.10 -5.56
N THR A 55 -8.80 2.42 -5.70
CA THR A 55 -10.08 3.03 -6.11
C THR A 55 -10.56 4.01 -5.05
N VAL A 56 -10.53 3.61 -3.77
CA VAL A 56 -10.89 4.48 -2.63
C VAL A 56 -9.97 5.70 -2.55
N MET A 57 -8.65 5.51 -2.65
CA MET A 57 -7.69 6.61 -2.68
C MET A 57 -8.00 7.61 -3.81
N ARG A 58 -8.27 7.11 -5.01
CA ARG A 58 -8.56 7.97 -6.18
C ARG A 58 -9.88 8.72 -6.03
N ALA A 59 -10.89 8.08 -5.44
CA ALA A 59 -12.16 8.74 -5.13
C ALA A 59 -11.94 9.92 -4.16
N LEU A 60 -11.18 9.71 -3.08
CA LEU A 60 -10.85 10.79 -2.14
C LEU A 60 -9.97 11.88 -2.78
N TYR A 61 -9.00 11.49 -3.60
CA TYR A 61 -8.11 12.43 -4.30
C TYR A 61 -8.86 13.34 -5.28
N ALA A 62 -9.97 12.87 -5.87
CA ALA A 62 -10.83 13.64 -6.77
C ALA A 62 -11.46 14.85 -6.07
N SER A 63 -11.54 14.88 -4.74
CA SER A 63 -11.96 16.06 -3.96
C SER A 63 -11.06 17.29 -4.14
N ALA A 64 -9.86 17.10 -4.66
CA ALA A 64 -8.81 18.10 -4.79
C ALA A 64 -8.36 18.76 -3.44
N GLN A 65 -8.73 18.16 -2.29
CA GLN A 65 -8.34 18.68 -0.96
C GLN A 65 -7.01 18.12 -0.45
N PHE A 66 -6.54 17.02 -1.02
CA PHE A 66 -5.36 16.31 -0.55
C PHE A 66 -4.13 16.54 -1.43
N ALA A 67 -2.95 16.51 -0.80
CA ALA A 67 -1.68 16.21 -1.43
C ALA A 67 -1.43 14.71 -1.40
N SER A 68 -0.80 14.17 -2.41
CA SER A 68 -0.34 12.79 -2.47
C SER A 68 0.92 12.70 -3.32
N LEU A 69 1.69 11.64 -3.15
CA LEU A 69 2.74 11.30 -4.11
C LEU A 69 2.12 10.84 -5.42
N THR A 70 2.68 11.30 -6.51
CA THR A 70 2.23 11.01 -7.87
C THR A 70 3.38 10.51 -8.73
N TYR A 71 3.09 10.03 -9.94
CA TYR A 71 4.14 9.66 -10.89
C TYR A 71 5.06 10.82 -11.29
N ASN A 72 4.65 12.09 -11.09
CA ASN A 72 5.53 13.24 -11.28
C ASN A 72 6.68 13.29 -10.28
N ASP A 73 6.54 12.69 -9.11
CA ASP A 73 7.54 12.72 -8.06
C ASP A 73 8.63 11.66 -8.28
N MET A 74 8.41 10.74 -9.22
CA MET A 74 9.38 9.74 -9.61
C MET A 74 10.52 10.31 -10.44
N PRO A 75 11.74 9.80 -10.25
CA PRO A 75 12.13 8.76 -9.32
C PRO A 75 12.62 9.29 -7.95
N PHE A 76 12.59 10.59 -7.71
CA PHE A 76 13.10 11.23 -6.48
C PHE A 76 11.96 11.54 -5.50
N VAL A 77 11.19 10.52 -5.15
CA VAL A 77 9.98 10.65 -4.31
C VAL A 77 10.25 11.25 -2.93
N LEU A 78 11.47 11.09 -2.38
CA LEU A 78 11.88 11.68 -1.10
C LEU A 78 12.30 13.15 -1.21
N ALA A 79 12.43 13.69 -2.43
CA ALA A 79 12.78 15.08 -2.68
C ALA A 79 11.81 15.76 -3.68
N PRO A 80 10.47 15.74 -3.41
CA PRO A 80 9.48 16.15 -4.40
C PRO A 80 9.57 17.62 -4.79
N ASN A 81 9.94 18.54 -3.87
CA ASN A 81 10.08 19.96 -4.18
C ASN A 81 11.33 20.24 -5.02
N LEU A 82 12.47 19.64 -4.69
CA LEU A 82 13.71 19.78 -5.47
C LEU A 82 13.53 19.16 -6.86
N TRP A 83 12.97 17.96 -6.94
CA TRP A 83 12.76 17.28 -8.20
C TRP A 83 11.82 18.06 -9.12
N SER A 84 10.76 18.67 -8.59
CA SER A 84 9.83 19.47 -9.39
C SER A 84 10.48 20.69 -10.06
N LYS A 85 11.58 21.23 -9.49
CA LYS A 85 12.32 22.38 -10.05
C LYS A 85 13.20 21.98 -11.23
N VAL A 86 13.73 20.76 -11.25
CA VAL A 86 14.68 20.28 -12.27
C VAL A 86 14.04 19.40 -13.34
N SER A 87 12.94 18.73 -13.04
CA SER A 87 12.36 17.72 -13.93
C SER A 87 11.75 18.26 -15.23
N GLY A 88 11.53 19.58 -15.34
CA GLY A 88 11.00 20.21 -16.56
C GLY A 88 9.65 19.64 -17.05
N PHE A 89 9.01 18.78 -16.24
CA PHE A 89 7.83 18.02 -16.60
C PHE A 89 6.56 18.85 -16.82
N LYS A 90 6.61 20.16 -16.70
CA LYS A 90 5.46 21.07 -16.87
C LYS A 90 4.81 21.06 -18.27
N GLY A 91 5.31 20.28 -19.21
CA GLY A 91 4.87 20.35 -20.62
C GLY A 91 4.53 19.06 -21.32
N LYS A 92 4.73 17.89 -20.72
CA LYS A 92 4.30 16.63 -21.39
C LYS A 92 2.81 16.45 -21.22
N LEU A 93 2.06 16.68 -22.29
CA LEU A 93 0.65 16.28 -22.45
C LEU A 93 0.51 14.79 -22.11
N ARG A 94 -0.27 14.51 -21.14
CA ARG A 94 -0.32 13.29 -20.34
C ARG A 94 -1.42 12.41 -20.86
N GLN A 95 -1.10 11.62 -21.88
CA GLN A 95 -2.02 10.57 -22.31
C GLN A 95 -2.23 9.61 -21.15
N SER A 96 -3.48 9.42 -20.79
CA SER A 96 -3.88 8.41 -19.82
C SER A 96 -3.59 7.04 -20.40
N GLN A 97 -2.95 6.17 -19.60
CA GLN A 97 -2.62 4.79 -19.97
C GLN A 97 -3.11 3.84 -18.89
N GLU A 98 -3.53 2.66 -19.28
CA GLU A 98 -3.86 1.64 -18.31
C GLU A 98 -2.59 1.22 -17.53
N ARG A 99 -2.71 1.12 -16.21
CA ARG A 99 -1.58 0.73 -15.38
C ARG A 99 -1.20 -0.76 -15.58
N ALA A 100 0.03 -1.13 -15.19
CA ALA A 100 0.60 -2.47 -15.38
C ALA A 100 -0.26 -3.62 -14.80
N HIS A 101 -1.14 -3.33 -13.86
CA HIS A 101 -2.04 -4.31 -13.24
C HIS A 101 -3.17 -4.80 -14.16
N LYS A 102 -3.40 -4.16 -15.30
CA LYS A 102 -4.47 -4.50 -16.26
C LYS A 102 -5.84 -4.67 -15.58
N ASP A 103 -6.18 -3.73 -14.73
CA ASP A 103 -7.41 -3.72 -13.93
C ASP A 103 -8.38 -2.60 -14.31
N GLY A 104 -8.22 -2.04 -15.51
CA GLY A 104 -9.04 -0.96 -16.06
C GLY A 104 -8.70 0.43 -15.51
N ILE A 105 -7.78 0.55 -14.54
CA ILE A 105 -7.42 1.83 -13.95
C ILE A 105 -6.49 2.59 -14.88
N GLN A 106 -6.98 3.73 -15.39
CA GLN A 106 -6.19 4.65 -16.20
C GLN A 106 -5.32 5.53 -15.29
N VAL A 107 -4.04 5.68 -15.61
CA VAL A 107 -3.08 6.51 -14.88
C VAL A 107 -2.38 7.48 -15.82
N ASN A 108 -2.06 8.64 -15.28
CA ASN A 108 -1.20 9.64 -15.89
C ASN A 108 -0.16 10.10 -14.86
N TYR A 109 0.69 11.06 -15.20
CA TYR A 109 1.73 11.55 -14.28
C TYR A 109 1.18 12.20 -13.00
N ASP A 110 -0.04 12.75 -13.00
CA ASP A 110 -0.69 13.35 -11.84
C ASP A 110 -1.48 12.34 -11.00
N SER A 111 -1.54 11.09 -11.44
CA SER A 111 -2.25 10.04 -10.70
C SER A 111 -1.52 9.73 -9.40
N PRO A 112 -2.23 9.72 -8.26
CA PRO A 112 -1.66 9.33 -6.98
C PRO A 112 -1.35 7.83 -6.99
N GLU A 113 -0.24 7.46 -6.34
CA GLU A 113 0.17 6.06 -6.24
C GLU A 113 0.95 5.78 -4.95
N SER A 114 1.16 4.50 -4.66
CA SER A 114 1.77 3.95 -3.45
C SER A 114 3.31 4.09 -3.49
N PHE A 115 3.82 5.31 -3.34
CA PHE A 115 5.27 5.56 -3.37
C PHE A 115 5.89 5.84 -1.99
N GLU A 116 5.08 5.96 -0.95
CA GLU A 116 5.54 6.21 0.41
C GLU A 116 6.47 5.12 0.94
N GLU A 117 6.38 3.91 0.40
CA GLU A 117 7.19 2.78 0.86
C GLU A 117 8.70 2.98 0.67
N VAL A 118 9.12 3.89 -0.22
CA VAL A 118 10.53 4.31 -0.35
C VAL A 118 11.04 4.96 0.93
N PHE A 119 10.19 5.73 1.63
CA PHE A 119 10.51 6.30 2.95
C PHE A 119 10.69 5.18 4.00
N TRP A 120 9.74 4.26 4.07
CA TRP A 120 9.77 3.16 5.02
C TRP A 120 10.95 2.23 4.82
N ARG A 121 11.29 1.94 3.56
CA ARG A 121 12.49 1.17 3.25
C ARG A 121 13.76 1.88 3.71
N LEU A 122 13.84 3.20 3.58
CA LEU A 122 15.01 3.96 4.02
C LEU A 122 15.20 3.92 5.54
N HIS A 123 14.10 4.00 6.30
CA HIS A 123 14.16 4.16 7.76
C HIS A 123 13.98 2.86 8.54
N CYS A 124 13.31 1.85 7.99
CA CYS A 124 12.87 0.64 8.71
C CYS A 124 13.16 -0.66 7.95
N GLU A 125 14.01 -0.68 6.90
CA GLU A 125 14.22 -1.88 6.06
C GLU A 125 14.51 -3.13 6.89
N GLY A 126 15.42 -3.02 7.87
CA GLY A 126 15.85 -4.12 8.75
C GLY A 126 14.78 -4.61 9.72
N ASP A 127 13.73 -3.83 9.95
CA ASP A 127 12.70 -4.14 10.95
C ASP A 127 11.56 -4.99 10.37
N TYR A 128 11.32 -4.90 9.05
CA TYR A 128 10.16 -5.54 8.45
C TYR A 128 10.42 -6.27 7.13
N ILE A 129 11.52 -6.02 6.42
CA ILE A 129 11.82 -6.67 5.13
C ILE A 129 12.75 -7.85 5.35
N PHE A 130 12.17 -9.06 5.42
CA PHE A 130 12.91 -10.30 5.53
C PHE A 130 12.95 -11.05 4.19
N PRO A 131 13.88 -11.99 4.00
CA PRO A 131 14.01 -12.74 2.75
C PRO A 131 12.72 -13.42 2.29
N ALA A 132 11.91 -13.96 3.22
CA ALA A 132 10.71 -14.74 2.94
C ALA A 132 9.39 -14.06 3.33
N SER A 133 9.41 -12.91 4.03
CA SER A 133 8.20 -12.26 4.54
C SER A 133 8.39 -10.76 4.73
N LEU A 134 7.27 -10.06 4.93
CA LEU A 134 7.23 -8.71 5.48
C LEU A 134 6.55 -8.77 6.85
N ALA A 135 7.23 -8.29 7.91
CA ALA A 135 6.77 -8.45 9.29
C ALA A 135 6.14 -7.20 9.89
N VAL A 136 5.23 -7.41 10.82
CA VAL A 136 4.74 -6.33 11.70
C VAL A 136 5.92 -5.76 12.50
N HIS A 137 5.97 -4.45 12.65
CA HIS A 137 7.01 -3.76 13.41
C HIS A 137 6.48 -2.50 14.07
N ASP A 138 7.13 -2.11 15.15
CA ASP A 138 6.92 -0.82 15.77
C ASP A 138 7.77 0.24 15.09
N VAL A 139 7.30 1.48 15.13
CA VAL A 139 7.99 2.63 14.57
C VAL A 139 8.46 3.54 15.70
N ASP A 140 9.75 3.82 15.74
CA ASP A 140 10.32 4.71 16.74
C ASP A 140 9.91 6.18 16.53
N GLN A 141 10.01 6.97 17.60
CA GLN A 141 9.57 8.37 17.60
C GLN A 141 10.35 9.25 16.61
N ASN A 142 11.62 8.94 16.36
CA ASN A 142 12.43 9.71 15.44
C ASN A 142 11.95 9.49 13.99
N THR A 143 11.71 8.25 13.62
CA THR A 143 11.13 7.88 12.31
C THR A 143 9.73 8.49 12.12
N LEU A 144 8.88 8.54 13.16
CA LEU A 144 7.59 9.22 13.11
C LEU A 144 7.72 10.73 12.87
N ASN A 145 8.70 11.37 13.48
CA ASN A 145 8.99 12.79 13.27
C ASN A 145 9.48 13.07 11.86
N GLU A 146 10.34 12.21 11.32
CA GLU A 146 10.82 12.30 9.93
C GLU A 146 9.66 12.07 8.94
N LEU A 147 8.77 11.12 9.22
CA LEU A 147 7.55 10.90 8.42
C LEU A 147 6.66 12.14 8.39
N ASN A 148 6.42 12.75 9.55
CA ASN A 148 5.64 13.99 9.62
C ASN A 148 6.28 15.12 8.81
N THR A 149 7.60 15.25 8.88
CA THR A 149 8.38 16.20 8.07
C THR A 149 8.20 15.91 6.58
N TYR A 150 8.30 14.66 6.19
CA TYR A 150 8.12 14.23 4.80
C TYR A 150 6.71 14.57 4.27
N HIS A 151 5.67 14.30 5.06
CA HIS A 151 4.29 14.66 4.67
C HIS A 151 4.12 16.18 4.54
N ASN A 152 4.74 16.96 5.41
CA ASN A 152 4.73 18.42 5.29
C ASN A 152 5.39 18.89 3.98
N LEU A 153 6.48 18.26 3.55
CA LEU A 153 7.15 18.58 2.27
C LEU A 153 6.28 18.23 1.06
N ILE A 154 5.57 17.09 1.10
CA ILE A 154 4.62 16.71 0.04
C ILE A 154 3.45 17.70 -0.01
N CYS A 155 2.91 18.07 1.13
CA CYS A 155 1.83 19.04 1.23
C CYS A 155 2.26 20.43 0.73
N LEU A 156 3.45 20.87 1.09
CA LEU A 156 4.05 22.13 0.61
C LEU A 156 4.16 22.15 -0.91
N ARG A 157 4.69 21.07 -1.50
CA ARG A 157 4.85 20.94 -2.96
C ARG A 157 3.53 21.09 -3.72
N ASN A 158 2.47 20.59 -3.15
CA ASN A 158 1.14 20.58 -3.78
C ASN A 158 0.25 21.78 -3.38
N GLY A 159 0.73 22.65 -2.46
CA GLY A 159 -0.06 23.76 -1.93
C GLY A 159 -1.32 23.30 -1.18
N LYS A 160 -1.30 22.12 -0.58
CA LYS A 160 -2.41 21.50 0.16
C LYS A 160 -2.01 21.29 1.61
N LYS A 161 -2.98 21.28 2.52
CA LYS A 161 -2.73 21.08 3.95
C LYS A 161 -2.99 19.64 4.43
N ARG A 162 -3.65 18.83 3.63
CA ARG A 162 -4.05 17.46 3.99
C ARG A 162 -3.29 16.46 3.14
N TYR A 163 -2.74 15.43 3.75
CA TYR A 163 -2.03 14.37 3.05
C TYR A 163 -2.92 13.15 2.87
N LEU A 164 -2.83 12.51 1.72
CA LEU A 164 -3.52 11.26 1.40
C LEU A 164 -2.48 10.23 0.95
N ALA A 165 -2.40 9.13 1.68
CA ALA A 165 -1.59 7.97 1.32
C ALA A 165 -2.45 6.77 0.96
N LYS A 166 -1.96 5.95 0.06
CA LYS A 166 -2.39 4.56 -0.10
C LYS A 166 -1.17 3.68 -0.01
N ASN A 167 -1.14 2.78 0.95
CA ASN A 167 -0.05 1.83 1.09
C ASN A 167 -0.56 0.54 1.76
N ASN A 168 -0.44 -0.60 1.07
CA ASN A 168 -0.89 -1.87 1.61
C ASN A 168 -0.02 -2.31 2.81
N ASN A 169 1.28 -1.99 2.78
CA ASN A 169 2.22 -2.32 3.86
C ASN A 169 1.99 -1.51 5.14
N THR A 170 1.14 -0.47 5.12
CA THR A 170 0.72 0.25 6.34
C THR A 170 0.10 -0.69 7.37
N ILE A 171 -0.50 -1.80 6.96
CA ILE A 171 -0.99 -2.86 7.87
C ILE A 171 0.09 -3.27 8.87
N LEU A 172 1.35 -3.38 8.44
CA LEU A 172 2.46 -3.88 9.25
C LEU A 172 2.89 -2.93 10.37
N ARG A 173 2.50 -1.66 10.30
CA ARG A 173 2.83 -0.59 11.25
C ARG A 173 1.62 0.20 11.72
N LEU A 174 0.43 -0.33 11.46
CA LEU A 174 -0.84 0.37 11.71
C LEU A 174 -1.00 0.77 13.17
N ASN A 175 -0.66 -0.11 14.11
CA ASN A 175 -0.72 0.17 15.54
C ASN A 175 0.14 1.38 15.93
N SER A 176 1.41 1.41 15.50
CA SER A 176 2.31 2.53 15.79
C SER A 176 1.79 3.83 15.18
N LEU A 177 1.33 3.80 13.93
CA LEU A 177 0.83 5.00 13.26
C LEU A 177 -0.47 5.51 13.88
N ALA A 178 -1.45 4.63 14.12
CA ALA A 178 -2.76 5.02 14.68
C ALA A 178 -2.64 5.54 16.13
N ASN A 179 -1.69 5.01 16.90
CA ASN A 179 -1.43 5.48 18.25
C ASN A 179 -0.76 6.85 18.30
N ASN A 180 0.12 7.17 17.35
CA ASN A 180 0.90 8.39 17.34
C ASN A 180 0.28 9.53 16.51
N PHE A 181 -0.47 9.23 15.46
CA PHE A 181 -1.15 10.21 14.61
C PHE A 181 -2.65 10.23 14.88
N LYS A 182 -3.06 10.77 16.00
CA LYS A 182 -4.47 10.84 16.42
C LYS A 182 -5.34 11.76 15.54
N ASP A 183 -4.72 12.68 14.82
CA ASP A 183 -5.35 13.58 13.84
C ASP A 183 -5.54 12.91 12.46
N CYS A 184 -4.97 11.74 12.25
CA CYS A 184 -5.07 11.00 10.99
C CYS A 184 -6.18 9.95 11.04
N THR A 185 -6.79 9.67 9.89
CA THR A 185 -7.78 8.60 9.72
C THR A 185 -7.18 7.48 8.87
N PHE A 186 -7.33 6.24 9.32
CA PHE A 186 -6.86 5.04 8.64
C PHE A 186 -8.05 4.24 8.13
N LEU A 187 -8.29 4.28 6.83
CA LEU A 187 -9.33 3.51 6.17
C LEU A 187 -8.80 2.12 5.82
N VAL A 188 -9.30 1.11 6.50
CA VAL A 188 -8.94 -0.30 6.29
C VAL A 188 -9.93 -0.93 5.33
N VAL A 189 -9.59 -0.94 4.06
CA VAL A 189 -10.47 -1.46 3.01
C VAL A 189 -10.39 -2.97 2.93
N PHE A 190 -11.53 -3.64 2.97
CA PHE A 190 -11.66 -5.07 2.78
C PHE A 190 -12.70 -5.41 1.71
N ARG A 191 -12.58 -6.61 1.17
CA ARG A 191 -13.45 -7.15 0.12
C ARG A 191 -13.76 -8.60 0.42
N HIS A 192 -14.85 -9.10 -0.15
CA HIS A 192 -15.25 -10.50 -0.02
C HIS A 192 -14.07 -11.46 -0.25
N PRO A 193 -13.78 -12.39 0.71
CA PRO A 193 -12.53 -13.15 0.75
C PRO A 193 -12.24 -13.93 -0.53
N PHE A 194 -13.25 -14.62 -1.09
CA PHE A 194 -13.05 -15.45 -2.28
C PHE A 194 -12.78 -14.61 -3.54
N SER A 195 -13.45 -13.48 -3.69
CA SER A 195 -13.24 -12.57 -4.81
C SER A 195 -11.87 -11.93 -4.75
N GLN A 196 -11.41 -11.56 -3.56
CA GLN A 196 -10.10 -10.96 -3.36
C GLN A 196 -8.98 -11.99 -3.54
N ALA A 197 -9.09 -13.20 -2.95
CA ALA A 197 -8.12 -14.28 -3.11
C ALA A 197 -7.93 -14.68 -4.58
N LYS A 198 -9.03 -14.82 -5.34
CA LYS A 198 -8.97 -15.08 -6.78
C LYS A 198 -8.25 -13.95 -7.53
N SER A 199 -8.55 -12.70 -7.19
CA SER A 199 -7.89 -11.54 -7.82
C SER A 199 -6.40 -11.46 -7.49
N LEU A 200 -5.99 -11.85 -6.28
CA LEU A 200 -4.57 -11.95 -5.89
C LEU A 200 -3.85 -13.02 -6.69
N LEU A 201 -4.43 -14.22 -6.79
CA LEU A 201 -3.88 -15.30 -7.62
C LEU A 201 -3.70 -14.88 -9.08
N GLN A 202 -4.71 -14.23 -9.67
CA GLN A 202 -4.64 -13.75 -11.05
C GLN A 202 -3.51 -12.74 -11.24
N GLN A 203 -3.33 -11.81 -10.30
CA GLN A 203 -2.23 -10.84 -10.32
C GLN A 203 -0.88 -11.52 -10.10
N HIS A 204 -0.79 -12.50 -9.20
CA HIS A 204 0.42 -13.27 -9.00
C HIS A 204 0.89 -13.95 -10.28
N ILE A 205 0.00 -14.66 -10.96
CA ILE A 205 0.29 -15.34 -12.24
C ILE A 205 0.71 -14.31 -13.30
N HIS A 206 0.00 -13.17 -13.38
CA HIS A 206 0.30 -12.11 -14.35
C HIS A 206 1.69 -11.51 -14.13
N PHE A 207 2.06 -11.21 -12.87
CA PHE A 207 3.34 -10.57 -12.55
C PHE A 207 4.52 -11.54 -12.44
N LYS A 208 4.28 -12.84 -12.42
CA LYS A 208 5.35 -13.86 -12.33
C LYS A 208 6.31 -13.83 -13.51
N ASN A 209 5.83 -13.43 -14.70
CA ASN A 209 6.56 -13.46 -15.97
C ASN A 209 6.97 -12.05 -16.45
N ASN A 210 7.09 -11.06 -15.57
CA ASN A 210 7.51 -9.72 -15.94
C ASN A 210 9.01 -9.64 -16.27
N ASP A 211 9.42 -8.54 -16.93
CA ASP A 211 10.83 -8.30 -17.23
C ASP A 211 11.64 -7.96 -15.96
N LYS A 212 12.96 -8.08 -16.07
CA LYS A 212 13.91 -7.83 -14.99
C LYS A 212 13.77 -6.44 -14.37
N PHE A 213 13.49 -5.42 -15.18
CA PHE A 213 13.34 -4.05 -14.69
C PHE A 213 12.06 -3.90 -13.85
N THR A 214 10.96 -4.48 -14.30
CA THR A 214 9.70 -4.46 -13.55
C THR A 214 9.85 -5.14 -12.19
N HIS A 215 10.51 -6.31 -12.13
CA HIS A 215 10.80 -6.96 -10.85
C HIS A 215 11.66 -6.10 -9.94
N GLN A 216 12.71 -5.47 -10.47
CA GLN A 216 13.59 -4.60 -9.71
C GLN A 216 12.87 -3.33 -9.24
N TYR A 217 12.00 -2.77 -10.07
CA TYR A 217 11.17 -1.62 -9.73
C TYR A 217 10.19 -1.95 -8.60
N MET A 218 9.52 -3.11 -8.65
CA MET A 218 8.66 -3.58 -7.55
C MET A 218 9.44 -3.76 -6.25
N ASN A 219 10.65 -4.32 -6.31
CA ASN A 219 11.52 -4.47 -5.13
C ASN A 219 11.90 -3.12 -4.51
N TRP A 220 12.23 -2.10 -5.32
CA TRP A 220 12.54 -0.76 -4.79
C TRP A 220 11.35 -0.10 -4.09
N LEU A 221 10.14 -0.42 -4.52
CA LEU A 221 8.89 0.07 -3.94
C LEU A 221 8.30 -0.88 -2.88
N VAL A 222 9.00 -1.98 -2.56
CA VAL A 222 8.53 -3.02 -1.62
C VAL A 222 7.12 -3.53 -1.98
N HIS A 223 6.83 -3.62 -3.26
CA HIS A 223 5.59 -4.21 -3.78
C HIS A 223 5.77 -5.73 -3.90
N HIS A 224 5.63 -6.41 -2.77
CA HIS A 224 5.80 -7.86 -2.63
C HIS A 224 4.47 -8.61 -2.49
N GLU A 225 3.35 -7.96 -2.78
CA GLU A 225 2.03 -8.54 -2.60
C GLU A 225 1.78 -9.77 -3.49
N PHE A 226 2.43 -9.82 -4.67
CA PHE A 226 2.32 -10.91 -5.63
C PHE A 226 3.49 -10.90 -6.64
N GLY A 227 3.53 -11.87 -7.57
CA GLY A 227 4.59 -12.00 -8.58
C GLY A 227 5.77 -12.84 -8.09
N SER A 228 6.87 -12.84 -8.86
CA SER A 228 8.05 -13.68 -8.57
C SER A 228 8.83 -13.24 -7.32
N THR A 229 8.57 -12.04 -6.82
CA THR A 229 9.19 -11.49 -5.60
C THR A 229 8.20 -11.45 -4.44
N HIS A 230 7.13 -12.25 -4.51
CA HIS A 230 6.10 -12.31 -3.48
C HIS A 230 6.69 -12.66 -2.11
N ARG A 231 6.25 -11.90 -1.10
CA ARG A 231 6.54 -12.13 0.32
C ARG A 231 5.24 -11.93 1.09
N PRO A 232 4.74 -12.96 1.77
CA PRO A 232 3.56 -12.83 2.61
C PRO A 232 3.82 -11.92 3.81
N PHE A 233 2.78 -11.32 4.33
CA PHE A 233 2.84 -10.64 5.61
C PHE A 233 2.99 -11.66 6.74
N ASP A 234 3.85 -11.32 7.71
CA ASP A 234 4.06 -12.08 8.93
C ASP A 234 3.54 -11.25 10.12
N PHE A 235 2.48 -11.73 10.74
CA PHE A 235 1.82 -11.11 11.87
C PHE A 235 2.24 -11.73 13.22
N SER A 236 3.26 -12.59 13.25
CA SER A 236 3.79 -13.13 14.49
C SER A 236 4.47 -12.02 15.30
N THR A 237 4.09 -11.93 16.57
CA THR A 237 4.68 -10.97 17.52
C THR A 237 5.88 -11.57 18.27
N ASP A 238 6.10 -12.87 18.16
CA ASP A 238 7.15 -13.58 18.85
C ASP A 238 8.51 -13.41 18.16
N SER A 239 9.47 -12.82 18.86
CA SER A 239 10.86 -12.68 18.40
C SER A 239 11.53 -14.05 18.12
N ILE A 240 11.15 -15.09 18.84
CA ILE A 240 11.64 -16.48 18.66
C ILE A 240 11.08 -17.06 17.35
N ALA A 241 9.78 -16.86 17.08
CA ALA A 241 9.18 -17.30 15.82
C ALA A 241 9.80 -16.56 14.61
N ARG A 242 10.17 -15.28 14.77
CA ARG A 242 10.90 -14.51 13.73
C ARG A 242 12.30 -15.09 13.47
N THR A 243 13.03 -15.46 14.52
CA THR A 243 14.37 -16.09 14.39
C THR A 243 14.29 -17.43 13.67
N ASP A 244 13.31 -18.26 14.02
CA ASP A 244 13.03 -19.53 13.33
C ASP A 244 12.64 -19.32 11.85
N HIS A 245 11.89 -18.27 11.53
CA HIS A 245 11.59 -17.91 10.14
C HIS A 245 12.83 -17.43 9.37
N ILE A 246 13.74 -16.69 10.01
CA ILE A 246 15.00 -16.26 9.40
C ILE A 246 15.92 -17.48 9.18
N GLU A 247 16.09 -18.36 10.15
CA GLU A 247 16.89 -19.57 10.01
C GLU A 247 16.30 -20.54 8.97
N ARG A 248 14.97 -20.66 8.90
CA ARG A 248 14.28 -21.45 7.87
C ARG A 248 14.38 -20.84 6.47
N SER A 249 14.52 -19.51 6.34
CA SER A 249 14.68 -18.85 5.03
C SER A 249 16.12 -18.89 4.51
N ILE A 250 17.11 -19.07 5.39
CA ILE A 250 18.53 -19.22 5.02
C ILE A 250 18.84 -20.64 4.51
N SER A 251 18.02 -21.64 4.87
CA SER A 251 18.16 -22.99 4.31
C SER A 251 17.73 -23.00 2.83
N THR A 252 18.70 -22.95 1.93
CA THR A 252 18.56 -23.05 0.46
C THR A 252 18.09 -24.45 0.02
N ASP A 253 17.00 -24.96 0.58
CA ASP A 253 16.41 -26.20 0.13
C ASP A 253 15.54 -25.95 -1.10
N SER A 254 16.07 -26.29 -2.28
CA SER A 254 15.39 -26.16 -3.58
C SER A 254 14.02 -26.86 -3.60
N SER A 255 13.82 -27.89 -2.78
CA SER A 255 12.55 -28.61 -2.65
C SER A 255 11.47 -27.76 -1.95
N ARG A 256 11.87 -26.92 -0.98
CA ARG A 256 10.98 -25.97 -0.30
C ARG A 256 10.53 -24.83 -1.20
N LEU A 257 11.45 -24.24 -1.94
CA LEU A 257 11.13 -23.18 -2.91
C LEU A 257 10.18 -23.69 -4.00
N LEU A 258 10.35 -24.92 -4.46
CA LEU A 258 9.45 -25.57 -5.41
C LEU A 258 8.06 -25.85 -4.81
N ASN A 259 7.98 -26.26 -3.56
CA ASN A 259 6.71 -26.51 -2.87
C ASN A 259 5.97 -25.18 -2.56
N GLN A 260 6.69 -24.15 -2.14
CA GLN A 260 6.13 -22.82 -1.95
C GLN A 260 5.58 -22.25 -3.26
N SER A 261 6.34 -22.32 -4.36
CA SER A 261 5.88 -21.84 -5.67
C SER A 261 4.70 -22.62 -6.25
N LYS A 262 4.54 -23.90 -5.89
CA LYS A 262 3.34 -24.68 -6.24
C LYS A 262 2.13 -24.26 -5.42
N ASN A 263 2.31 -23.96 -4.14
CA ASN A 263 1.24 -23.49 -3.27
C ASN A 263 0.70 -22.12 -3.69
N GLU A 264 1.57 -21.21 -4.13
CA GLU A 264 1.21 -19.87 -4.62
C GLU A 264 0.34 -19.89 -5.89
N CYS A 265 0.32 -21.00 -6.62
CA CYS A 265 -0.59 -21.21 -7.76
C CYS A 265 -1.96 -21.73 -7.32
N ASN A 266 -2.18 -21.98 -6.04
CA ASN A 266 -3.45 -22.39 -5.48
C ASN A 266 -4.13 -21.19 -4.81
N VAL A 267 -5.42 -21.03 -5.01
CA VAL A 267 -6.18 -19.92 -4.45
C VAL A 267 -6.42 -20.06 -2.95
N ASP A 268 -6.36 -21.29 -2.40
CA ASP A 268 -6.40 -21.51 -0.94
C ASP A 268 -5.20 -20.85 -0.24
N TYR A 269 -4.03 -20.81 -0.91
CA TYR A 269 -2.90 -20.02 -0.42
C TYR A 269 -3.27 -18.54 -0.26
N TRP A 270 -3.92 -17.93 -1.24
CA TRP A 270 -4.30 -16.52 -1.23
C TRP A 270 -5.47 -16.25 -0.27
N LEU A 271 -6.35 -17.23 -0.10
CA LEU A 271 -7.40 -17.17 0.92
C LEU A 271 -6.79 -17.21 2.34
N GLN A 272 -5.76 -18.02 2.57
CA GLN A 272 -5.01 -18.01 3.83
C GLN A 272 -4.36 -16.66 4.07
N ARG A 273 -3.73 -16.03 3.07
CA ARG A 273 -3.16 -14.66 3.19
C ARG A 273 -4.24 -13.63 3.53
N TRP A 274 -5.44 -13.81 3.01
CA TRP A 274 -6.59 -13.00 3.35
C TRP A 274 -6.97 -13.18 4.83
N VAL A 275 -7.08 -14.41 5.29
CA VAL A 275 -7.40 -14.76 6.69
C VAL A 275 -6.34 -14.19 7.64
N ASP A 276 -5.07 -14.33 7.32
CA ASP A 276 -3.97 -13.82 8.15
C ASP A 276 -4.05 -12.30 8.29
N ALA A 277 -4.19 -11.59 7.16
CA ALA A 277 -4.20 -10.14 7.15
C ALA A 277 -5.45 -9.55 7.84
N TYR A 278 -6.63 -10.04 7.49
CA TYR A 278 -7.85 -9.47 8.06
C TYR A 278 -8.18 -10.01 9.44
N GLY A 279 -7.70 -11.20 9.80
CA GLY A 279 -7.71 -11.68 11.18
C GLY A 279 -6.88 -10.76 12.09
N TYR A 280 -5.67 -10.39 11.66
CA TYR A 280 -4.85 -9.40 12.38
C TYR A 280 -5.54 -8.03 12.44
N LEU A 281 -6.05 -7.52 11.33
CA LEU A 281 -6.73 -6.23 11.29
C LEU A 281 -7.98 -6.19 12.17
N LEU A 282 -8.69 -7.32 12.31
CA LEU A 282 -9.82 -7.41 13.25
C LEU A 282 -9.35 -7.22 14.69
N THR A 283 -8.23 -7.81 15.11
CA THR A 283 -7.66 -7.58 16.45
C THR A 283 -7.26 -6.13 16.67
N VAL A 284 -6.75 -5.45 15.62
CA VAL A 284 -6.45 -4.01 15.69
C VAL A 284 -7.72 -3.18 15.88
N LEU A 285 -8.80 -3.50 15.17
CA LEU A 285 -10.10 -2.81 15.33
C LEU A 285 -10.68 -3.05 16.73
N GLU A 286 -10.62 -4.28 17.24
CA GLU A 286 -11.09 -4.65 18.58
C GLU A 286 -10.31 -3.96 19.70
N SER A 287 -9.08 -3.48 19.45
CA SER A 287 -8.31 -2.68 20.41
C SER A 287 -8.88 -1.27 20.63
N GLY A 288 -9.92 -0.88 19.89
CA GLY A 288 -10.68 0.35 20.13
C GLY A 288 -10.00 1.63 19.64
N MET A 289 -9.24 1.58 18.56
CA MET A 289 -8.62 2.76 17.96
C MET A 289 -9.66 3.56 17.14
N PRO A 290 -10.12 4.74 17.60
CA PRO A 290 -11.24 5.44 16.97
C PRO A 290 -10.91 6.03 15.59
N ASN A 291 -9.63 6.12 15.25
CA ASN A 291 -9.13 6.63 13.98
C ASN A 291 -8.82 5.52 12.96
N VAL A 292 -9.12 4.25 13.28
CA VAL A 292 -9.01 3.11 12.36
C VAL A 292 -10.41 2.65 11.99
N ILE A 293 -10.77 2.80 10.71
CA ILE A 293 -12.13 2.63 10.21
C ILE A 293 -12.15 1.51 9.18
N PRO A 294 -12.93 0.43 9.40
CA PRO A 294 -13.13 -0.60 8.40
C PRO A 294 -14.01 -0.08 7.26
N VAL A 295 -13.65 -0.41 6.03
CA VAL A 295 -14.39 0.03 4.82
C VAL A 295 -14.69 -1.17 3.94
N SER A 296 -15.96 -1.53 3.83
CA SER A 296 -16.40 -2.58 2.91
C SER A 296 -16.47 -2.06 1.48
N TYR A 297 -15.69 -2.70 0.59
CA TYR A 297 -15.71 -2.34 -0.84
C TYR A 297 -17.07 -2.60 -1.48
N GLU A 298 -17.74 -3.69 -1.07
CA GLU A 298 -19.08 -4.02 -1.56
C GLU A 298 -20.11 -2.96 -1.14
N LYS A 299 -20.04 -2.45 0.11
CA LYS A 299 -20.95 -1.39 0.56
C LYS A 299 -20.75 -0.10 -0.23
N ILE A 300 -19.52 0.35 -0.43
CA ILE A 300 -19.29 1.60 -1.21
C ILE A 300 -19.73 1.47 -2.66
N CYS A 301 -19.74 0.26 -3.23
CA CYS A 301 -20.24 0.02 -4.59
C CYS A 301 -21.77 0.03 -4.68
N ASN A 302 -22.47 -0.40 -3.63
CA ASN A 302 -23.91 -0.67 -3.67
C ASN A 302 -24.75 0.36 -2.90
N GLN A 303 -24.13 1.15 -2.02
CA GLN A 303 -24.80 2.05 -1.08
C GLN A 303 -24.14 3.43 -1.13
N PRO A 304 -24.66 4.37 -1.93
CA PRO A 304 -24.11 5.73 -2.04
C PRO A 304 -24.05 6.45 -0.68
N GLU A 305 -25.02 6.17 0.20
CA GLU A 305 -25.11 6.74 1.55
C GLU A 305 -23.91 6.31 2.39
N TYR A 306 -23.48 5.05 2.29
CA TYR A 306 -22.30 4.56 3.00
C TYR A 306 -21.03 5.25 2.50
N TRP A 307 -20.91 5.52 1.20
CA TRP A 307 -19.78 6.31 0.69
C TRP A 307 -19.80 7.75 1.21
N GLN A 308 -20.98 8.34 1.33
CA GLN A 308 -21.14 9.66 1.94
C GLN A 308 -20.70 9.68 3.40
N GLU A 309 -21.04 8.65 4.18
CA GLU A 309 -20.58 8.49 5.56
C GLU A 309 -19.06 8.40 5.65
N ILE A 310 -18.42 7.61 4.79
CA ILE A 310 -16.95 7.54 4.71
C ILE A 310 -16.34 8.91 4.37
N CYS A 311 -16.93 9.66 3.43
CA CYS A 311 -16.49 11.03 3.13
C CYS A 311 -16.58 11.93 4.38
N GLN A 312 -17.67 11.87 5.13
CA GLN A 312 -17.87 12.66 6.35
C GLN A 312 -16.85 12.29 7.44
N GLN A 313 -16.55 10.99 7.62
CA GLN A 313 -15.54 10.54 8.58
C GLN A 313 -14.14 11.06 8.26
N VAL A 314 -13.84 11.28 6.99
CA VAL A 314 -12.58 11.93 6.57
C VAL A 314 -12.75 13.44 6.33
N ARG A 315 -13.81 14.06 6.87
CA ARG A 315 -14.09 15.51 6.81
C ARG A 315 -14.12 16.05 5.38
N LEU A 316 -14.83 15.34 4.50
CA LEU A 316 -15.15 15.76 3.15
C LEU A 316 -16.66 15.87 2.98
N ASP A 317 -17.07 16.80 2.12
CA ASP A 317 -18.38 16.68 1.47
C ASP A 317 -18.40 15.43 0.58
N MET A 318 -19.59 14.96 0.22
CA MET A 318 -19.72 13.82 -0.68
C MET A 318 -18.94 14.06 -1.98
N VAL A 319 -18.00 13.17 -2.27
CA VAL A 319 -17.25 13.17 -3.54
C VAL A 319 -17.94 12.21 -4.50
N PRO A 320 -18.54 12.71 -5.61
CA PRO A 320 -19.11 11.82 -6.61
C PRO A 320 -18.04 10.93 -7.23
N TYR A 321 -18.26 9.62 -7.19
CA TYR A 321 -17.34 8.65 -7.78
C TYR A 321 -18.09 7.38 -8.20
N GLU A 322 -17.80 6.86 -9.38
CA GLU A 322 -18.35 5.60 -9.86
C GLU A 322 -17.43 4.44 -9.46
N PHE A 323 -17.92 3.60 -8.59
CA PHE A 323 -17.22 2.40 -8.16
C PHE A 323 -17.59 1.21 -9.03
N ASN A 324 -16.57 0.50 -9.53
CA ASN A 324 -16.78 -0.72 -10.30
C ASN A 324 -17.26 -1.85 -9.39
N GLN A 325 -18.42 -2.39 -9.71
CA GLN A 325 -19.00 -3.52 -8.97
C GLN A 325 -18.05 -4.72 -8.92
N PRO A 326 -17.79 -5.27 -7.73
CA PRO A 326 -16.99 -6.47 -7.61
C PRO A 326 -17.74 -7.66 -8.20
N GLN A 327 -17.08 -8.44 -9.07
CA GLN A 327 -17.64 -9.71 -9.49
C GLN A 327 -17.60 -10.69 -8.30
N LEU A 328 -18.77 -11.06 -7.80
CA LEU A 328 -18.88 -12.13 -6.82
C LEU A 328 -18.47 -13.45 -7.50
N THR A 329 -17.53 -14.13 -6.90
CA THR A 329 -17.05 -15.39 -7.42
C THR A 329 -17.42 -16.50 -6.45
N HIS A 330 -18.17 -17.49 -6.95
CA HIS A 330 -18.28 -18.77 -6.25
C HIS A 330 -16.93 -19.46 -6.30
N TYR A 331 -16.42 -19.78 -5.13
CA TYR A 331 -15.14 -20.42 -5.00
C TYR A 331 -15.28 -21.84 -4.44
N PRO A 332 -14.85 -22.87 -5.18
CA PRO A 332 -14.73 -24.21 -4.64
C PRO A 332 -13.39 -24.29 -3.86
N SER A 333 -13.36 -23.90 -2.61
CA SER A 333 -12.27 -24.29 -1.72
C SER A 333 -12.48 -25.76 -1.34
N ASN A 334 -11.43 -26.54 -1.46
CA ASN A 334 -11.41 -27.90 -0.89
C ASN A 334 -11.15 -27.86 0.63
N ASP A 335 -10.70 -26.73 1.15
CA ASP A 335 -10.47 -26.50 2.57
C ASP A 335 -11.72 -25.87 3.22
N TYR A 336 -12.55 -26.72 3.80
CA TYR A 336 -13.79 -26.33 4.46
C TYR A 336 -13.53 -25.42 5.68
N TYR A 337 -12.50 -25.68 6.47
CA TYR A 337 -12.15 -24.88 7.64
C TYR A 337 -11.73 -23.46 7.25
N LEU A 338 -10.85 -23.34 6.27
CA LEU A 338 -10.38 -22.05 5.78
C LEU A 338 -11.53 -21.21 5.20
N LYS A 339 -12.46 -21.86 4.52
CA LYS A 339 -13.68 -21.24 4.01
C LYS A 339 -14.52 -20.63 5.12
N ILE A 340 -14.84 -21.41 6.18
CA ILE A 340 -15.65 -20.93 7.30
C ILE A 340 -14.94 -19.77 7.99
N LYS A 341 -13.68 -19.93 8.36
CA LYS A 341 -12.90 -18.89 9.05
C LYS A 341 -12.85 -17.58 8.28
N SER A 342 -12.68 -17.64 6.95
CA SER A 342 -12.66 -16.43 6.12
C SER A 342 -14.01 -15.71 6.10
N LEU A 343 -15.13 -16.44 6.12
CA LEU A 343 -16.46 -15.85 6.14
C LEU A 343 -16.80 -15.26 7.53
N GLU A 344 -16.38 -15.90 8.62
CA GLU A 344 -16.54 -15.37 9.98
C GLU A 344 -15.82 -14.06 10.17
N ILE A 345 -14.55 -13.96 9.72
CA ILE A 345 -13.79 -12.71 9.74
C ILE A 345 -14.46 -11.64 8.86
N TYR A 346 -14.91 -12.01 7.66
CA TYR A 346 -15.59 -11.09 6.76
C TYR A 346 -16.87 -10.52 7.39
N GLU A 347 -17.69 -11.38 8.00
CA GLU A 347 -18.91 -10.96 8.66
C GLU A 347 -18.63 -10.02 9.84
N SER A 348 -17.62 -10.34 10.67
CA SER A 348 -17.21 -9.48 11.78
C SER A 348 -16.75 -8.09 11.30
N LEU A 349 -15.93 -8.04 10.24
CA LEU A 349 -15.53 -6.78 9.61
C LEU A 349 -16.72 -6.02 9.03
N TYR A 350 -17.66 -6.73 8.39
CA TYR A 350 -18.85 -6.14 7.78
C TYR A 350 -19.77 -5.52 8.84
N GLN A 351 -19.94 -6.19 9.98
CA GLN A 351 -20.70 -5.66 11.11
C GLN A 351 -20.02 -4.42 11.73
N ALA A 352 -18.69 -4.40 11.79
CA ALA A 352 -17.93 -3.25 12.28
C ALA A 352 -18.03 -2.00 11.37
N THR A 353 -18.65 -2.10 10.20
CA THR A 353 -18.92 -0.96 9.31
C THR A 353 -20.31 -0.33 9.50
N ASN A 354 -21.08 -0.75 10.49
CA ASN A 354 -22.44 -0.21 10.78
C ASN A 354 -22.41 0.88 11.84
#